data_bace4ba95102b47b4f5d117db311d919
#
_entry.id   bace4ba95102b47b4f5d117db311d919
#
_cell.length_a   1.000
_cell.length_b   1.000
_cell.length_c   1.000
_cell.angle_alpha   90.00
_cell.angle_beta   90.00
_cell.angle_gamma   90.00
#
_symmetry.space_group_name_H-M   'P 1'
#
loop_
_entity.id
_entity.type
_entity.pdbx_description
1 polymer ?
#
loop_
_entity_poly.entity_id
_entity_poly.type
_entity_poly.pdbx_seq_one_letter_code
_entity_poly.pdbx_strand_id
1 'polypeptide(L)'
;MASPIGQSAQAAREIARRRGIYLLPNLFTTLNLFAGFYAIVQGMNHDFEKAAVAIFVAMVLDTIDGRVARLTRTQSAFGAEYDSLSDMVSFGAAPALVMYEWALRDLGRVGWIAAFVYCVGAALRLARFNTQLSTADKRWFTGLPSPAAAALVAGMIWVLNDYQVRGGDVKFIASMLTIFAGITMVTNVRFYSFKDINLRRAVPFWVATLIMLGLLLISIEPSHVLWGLALGYGVSGYVGWVVQRWRMEAAEKKYTNIRDAIEEGDVTGLARMLASTPPNTVIASGGRSLLMVAVEESNLPAVQLLVQRGAALNQRDERGMTALALASEMGFQEAVEVLLAAGADPNILDSSGMTSLDVAEEHGAHDISTLLLRYGARSRDVGSGES
;
A
#
# COMPACT_ATOMS: atom_id res chain seq x y z
N MET A 1 14.33 10.22 -57.28
CA MET A 1 13.86 8.85 -56.96
C MET A 1 15.02 8.11 -56.32
N ALA A 2 14.91 7.73 -55.02
CA ALA A 2 15.95 6.96 -54.34
C ALA A 2 15.97 5.53 -54.90
N SER A 3 17.16 5.00 -55.18
CA SER A 3 17.31 3.68 -55.76
C SER A 3 16.78 2.57 -54.84
N PRO A 4 16.17 1.47 -55.36
CA PRO A 4 15.63 0.38 -54.54
C PRO A 4 16.67 -0.25 -53.60
N ILE A 5 17.95 -0.19 -53.99
CA ILE A 5 19.07 -0.71 -53.18
C ILE A 5 19.32 0.14 -51.93
N GLY A 6 19.09 1.46 -52.00
CA GLY A 6 19.21 2.35 -50.83
C GLY A 6 18.12 2.15 -49.80
N GLN A 7 16.91 1.83 -50.23
CA GLN A 7 15.78 1.57 -49.35
C GLN A 7 15.91 0.22 -48.62
N SER A 8 16.41 -0.82 -49.29
CA SER A 8 16.66 -2.13 -48.66
C SER A 8 17.79 -2.08 -47.63
N ALA A 9 18.85 -1.30 -47.89
CA ALA A 9 19.94 -1.11 -46.93
C ALA A 9 19.52 -0.28 -45.70
N GLN A 10 18.65 0.73 -45.88
CA GLN A 10 18.09 1.49 -44.78
C GLN A 10 17.14 0.64 -43.92
N ALA A 11 16.25 -0.16 -44.54
CA ALA A 11 15.37 -1.08 -43.84
C ALA A 11 16.17 -2.14 -43.07
N ALA A 12 17.23 -2.70 -43.65
CA ALA A 12 18.10 -3.66 -42.96
C ALA A 12 18.84 -3.03 -41.76
N ARG A 13 19.30 -1.78 -41.86
CA ARG A 13 19.92 -1.04 -40.77
C ARG A 13 18.92 -0.70 -39.67
N GLU A 14 17.68 -0.40 -40.01
CA GLU A 14 16.63 -0.11 -39.05
C GLU A 14 16.17 -1.36 -38.30
N ILE A 15 16.09 -2.51 -38.98
CA ILE A 15 15.82 -3.83 -38.38
C ILE A 15 16.99 -4.26 -37.47
N ALA A 16 18.22 -4.07 -37.89
CA ALA A 16 19.42 -4.37 -37.10
C ALA A 16 19.50 -3.46 -35.84
N ARG A 17 19.19 -2.17 -36.00
CA ARG A 17 19.11 -1.22 -34.88
C ARG A 17 18.00 -1.56 -33.93
N ARG A 18 16.81 -1.97 -34.37
CA ARG A 18 15.73 -2.44 -33.54
C ARG A 18 16.11 -3.71 -32.78
N ARG A 19 16.72 -4.70 -33.45
CA ARG A 19 17.21 -5.92 -32.80
C ARG A 19 18.27 -5.66 -31.73
N GLY A 20 19.23 -4.74 -32.00
CA GLY A 20 20.25 -4.35 -31.03
C GLY A 20 19.68 -3.66 -29.77
N ILE A 21 18.61 -2.89 -29.93
CA ILE A 21 17.93 -2.20 -28.81
C ILE A 21 17.20 -3.21 -27.92
N TYR A 22 16.63 -4.31 -28.47
CA TYR A 22 16.00 -5.38 -27.70
C TYR A 22 17.00 -6.26 -26.93
N LEU A 23 18.24 -6.33 -27.37
CA LEU A 23 19.30 -7.12 -26.70
C LEU A 23 19.83 -6.45 -25.43
N LEU A 24 19.76 -5.11 -25.37
CA LEU A 24 20.40 -4.34 -24.30
C LEU A 24 19.80 -4.64 -22.91
N PRO A 25 18.47 -4.64 -22.68
CA PRO A 25 17.92 -5.01 -21.39
C PRO A 25 18.29 -6.45 -20.99
N ASN A 26 18.12 -7.40 -21.92
CA ASN A 26 18.44 -8.81 -21.63
C ASN A 26 19.92 -9.05 -21.31
N LEU A 27 20.82 -8.18 -21.78
CA LEU A 27 22.24 -8.23 -21.40
C LEU A 27 22.42 -7.89 -19.91
N PHE A 28 21.75 -6.83 -19.41
CA PHE A 28 21.82 -6.49 -17.99
C PHE A 28 21.16 -7.56 -17.11
N THR A 29 20.05 -8.13 -17.54
CA THR A 29 19.41 -9.27 -16.87
C THR A 29 20.35 -10.49 -16.83
N THR A 30 21.08 -10.76 -17.93
CA THR A 30 22.10 -11.83 -17.95
C THR A 30 23.28 -11.51 -17.02
N LEU A 31 23.69 -10.26 -16.92
CA LEU A 31 24.73 -9.83 -15.98
C LEU A 31 24.26 -9.95 -14.53
N ASN A 32 22.98 -9.63 -14.24
CA ASN A 32 22.35 -9.86 -12.95
C ASN A 32 22.42 -11.36 -12.60
N LEU A 33 21.96 -12.23 -13.49
CA LEU A 33 22.02 -13.68 -13.33
C LEU A 33 23.46 -14.16 -13.10
N PHE A 34 24.42 -13.65 -13.87
CA PHE A 34 25.83 -13.97 -13.72
C PHE A 34 26.37 -13.57 -12.34
N ALA A 35 26.03 -12.37 -11.86
CA ALA A 35 26.45 -11.91 -10.53
C ALA A 35 25.88 -12.80 -9.40
N GLY A 36 24.59 -13.19 -9.50
CA GLY A 36 23.97 -14.14 -8.57
C GLY A 36 24.63 -15.52 -8.60
N PHE A 37 24.89 -16.05 -9.79
CA PHE A 37 25.61 -17.32 -9.93
C PHE A 37 27.05 -17.23 -9.40
N TYR A 38 27.75 -16.15 -9.71
CA TYR A 38 29.10 -15.89 -9.17
C TYR A 38 29.10 -15.82 -7.65
N ALA A 39 28.08 -15.21 -7.04
CA ALA A 39 27.93 -15.18 -5.58
C ALA A 39 27.84 -16.60 -4.99
N ILE A 40 27.08 -17.50 -5.61
CA ILE A 40 26.96 -18.89 -5.17
C ILE A 40 28.35 -19.57 -5.24
N VAL A 41 29.07 -19.41 -6.36
CA VAL A 41 30.39 -20.01 -6.55
C VAL A 41 31.40 -19.49 -5.52
N GLN A 42 31.39 -18.18 -5.23
CA GLN A 42 32.25 -17.59 -4.19
C GLN A 42 31.89 -18.10 -2.78
N GLY A 43 30.58 -18.23 -2.49
CA GLY A 43 30.11 -18.84 -1.23
C GLY A 43 30.64 -20.29 -1.05
N MET A 44 30.60 -21.09 -2.10
CA MET A 44 31.15 -22.45 -2.11
C MET A 44 32.69 -22.47 -1.93
N ASN A 45 33.38 -21.44 -2.40
CA ASN A 45 34.81 -21.24 -2.21
C ASN A 45 35.18 -20.63 -0.84
N HIS A 46 34.18 -20.39 0.03
CA HIS A 46 34.31 -19.70 1.32
C HIS A 46 34.82 -18.26 1.23
N ASP A 47 34.69 -17.60 0.06
CA ASP A 47 34.95 -16.18 -0.12
C ASP A 47 33.64 -15.40 0.06
N PHE A 48 33.24 -15.27 1.30
CA PHE A 48 31.92 -14.72 1.67
C PHE A 48 31.80 -13.22 1.41
N GLU A 49 32.90 -12.48 1.45
CA GLU A 49 32.92 -11.06 1.11
C GLU A 49 32.59 -10.86 -0.37
N LYS A 50 33.29 -11.55 -1.28
CA LYS A 50 33.00 -11.47 -2.70
C LYS A 50 31.60 -11.99 -3.03
N ALA A 51 31.13 -13.01 -2.33
CA ALA A 51 29.79 -13.52 -2.49
C ALA A 51 28.73 -12.44 -2.14
N ALA A 52 28.89 -11.77 -0.99
CA ALA A 52 28.00 -10.70 -0.56
C ALA A 52 28.03 -9.50 -1.51
N VAL A 53 29.23 -9.02 -1.89
CA VAL A 53 29.40 -7.93 -2.86
C VAL A 53 28.74 -8.26 -4.19
N ALA A 54 28.88 -9.50 -4.68
CA ALA A 54 28.27 -9.92 -5.94
C ALA A 54 26.72 -9.85 -5.89
N ILE A 55 26.10 -10.15 -4.75
CA ILE A 55 24.64 -9.99 -4.56
C ILE A 55 24.26 -8.51 -4.65
N PHE A 56 25.02 -7.59 -4.05
CA PHE A 56 24.78 -6.16 -4.17
C PHE A 56 24.99 -5.65 -5.60
N VAL A 57 25.99 -6.16 -6.32
CA VAL A 57 26.18 -5.87 -7.75
C VAL A 57 24.97 -6.34 -8.57
N ALA A 58 24.45 -7.53 -8.29
CA ALA A 58 23.23 -8.03 -8.92
C ALA A 58 22.04 -7.07 -8.75
N MET A 59 21.85 -6.50 -7.53
CA MET A 59 20.77 -5.50 -7.28
C MET A 59 20.92 -4.23 -8.12
N VAL A 60 22.16 -3.76 -8.32
CA VAL A 60 22.42 -2.60 -9.17
C VAL A 60 22.07 -2.92 -10.62
N LEU A 61 22.50 -4.09 -11.11
CA LEU A 61 22.23 -4.54 -12.48
C LEU A 61 20.73 -4.70 -12.74
N ASP A 62 19.98 -5.30 -11.81
CA ASP A 62 18.51 -5.40 -11.83
C ASP A 62 17.82 -4.02 -11.90
N THR A 63 18.32 -3.08 -11.11
CA THR A 63 17.77 -1.71 -11.16
C THR A 63 18.01 -1.04 -12.51
N ILE A 64 19.13 -1.33 -13.18
CA ILE A 64 19.51 -0.76 -14.47
C ILE A 64 18.68 -1.36 -15.59
N ASP A 65 18.51 -2.71 -15.65
CA ASP A 65 17.78 -3.37 -16.74
C ASP A 65 16.31 -2.93 -16.79
N GLY A 66 15.63 -2.90 -15.66
CA GLY A 66 14.28 -2.39 -15.58
C GLY A 66 14.12 -0.92 -15.98
N ARG A 67 15.13 -0.07 -15.74
CA ARG A 67 15.16 1.33 -16.23
C ARG A 67 15.42 1.41 -17.71
N VAL A 68 16.39 0.66 -18.22
CA VAL A 68 16.76 0.60 -19.63
C VAL A 68 15.59 0.10 -20.46
N ALA A 69 14.91 -0.99 -20.06
CA ALA A 69 13.75 -1.52 -20.76
C ALA A 69 12.59 -0.50 -20.88
N ARG A 70 12.35 0.29 -19.83
CA ARG A 70 11.35 1.38 -19.86
C ARG A 70 11.76 2.55 -20.74
N LEU A 71 13.00 2.99 -20.67
CA LEU A 71 13.53 4.12 -21.47
C LEU A 71 13.57 3.79 -22.96
N THR A 72 13.93 2.57 -23.31
CA THR A 72 14.03 2.11 -24.70
C THR A 72 12.70 1.63 -25.27
N ARG A 73 11.64 1.51 -24.44
CA ARG A 73 10.33 0.95 -24.82
C ARG A 73 10.44 -0.46 -25.41
N THR A 74 11.37 -1.27 -24.91
CA THR A 74 11.65 -2.63 -25.39
C THR A 74 11.14 -3.71 -24.43
N GLN A 75 10.12 -3.40 -23.65
CA GLN A 75 9.49 -4.40 -22.75
C GLN A 75 8.86 -5.52 -23.59
N SER A 76 9.22 -6.77 -23.29
CA SER A 76 8.68 -7.97 -23.90
C SER A 76 8.23 -8.97 -22.83
N ALA A 77 7.29 -9.84 -23.18
CA ALA A 77 6.87 -10.93 -22.29
C ALA A 77 8.05 -11.85 -21.94
N PHE A 78 8.88 -12.18 -22.93
CA PHE A 78 10.10 -12.97 -22.68
C PHE A 78 11.05 -12.27 -21.71
N GLY A 79 11.29 -10.96 -21.86
CA GLY A 79 12.17 -10.19 -20.97
C GLY A 79 11.66 -10.20 -19.52
N ALA A 80 10.36 -10.07 -19.31
CA ALA A 80 9.75 -10.09 -17.98
C ALA A 80 9.89 -11.46 -17.27
N GLU A 81 9.70 -12.56 -18.01
CA GLU A 81 9.89 -13.91 -17.48
C GLU A 81 11.38 -14.20 -17.21
N TYR A 82 12.27 -13.79 -18.12
CA TYR A 82 13.71 -13.96 -17.96
C TYR A 82 14.25 -13.16 -16.77
N ASP A 83 13.76 -11.96 -16.55
CA ASP A 83 14.03 -11.11 -15.39
C ASP A 83 13.63 -11.82 -14.09
N SER A 84 12.40 -12.35 -14.03
CA SER A 84 11.92 -13.09 -12.87
C SER A 84 12.76 -14.33 -12.56
N LEU A 85 13.24 -15.04 -13.58
CA LEU A 85 14.13 -16.21 -13.39
C LEU A 85 15.53 -15.78 -12.90
N SER A 86 16.04 -14.68 -13.44
CA SER A 86 17.31 -14.08 -13.00
C SER A 86 17.24 -13.65 -11.53
N ASP A 87 16.15 -12.95 -11.16
CA ASP A 87 15.89 -12.51 -9.79
C ASP A 87 15.76 -13.68 -8.81
N MET A 88 15.14 -14.77 -9.23
CA MET A 88 15.04 -15.97 -8.41
C MET A 88 16.42 -16.55 -8.07
N VAL A 89 17.37 -16.52 -9.01
CA VAL A 89 18.74 -16.96 -8.75
C VAL A 89 19.48 -15.95 -7.88
N SER A 90 19.44 -14.66 -8.24
CA SER A 90 20.26 -13.61 -7.63
C SER A 90 19.80 -13.20 -6.24
N PHE A 91 18.47 -13.17 -6.00
CA PHE A 91 17.88 -12.70 -4.75
C PHE A 91 17.14 -13.78 -3.96
N GLY A 92 16.91 -14.96 -4.56
CA GLY A 92 16.34 -16.11 -3.89
C GLY A 92 17.41 -17.16 -3.53
N ALA A 93 17.99 -17.81 -4.54
CA ALA A 93 18.91 -18.92 -4.34
C ALA A 93 20.29 -18.48 -3.80
N ALA A 94 20.88 -17.42 -4.36
CA ALA A 94 22.23 -17.02 -3.99
C ALA A 94 22.33 -16.57 -2.52
N PRO A 95 21.49 -15.66 -1.98
CA PRO A 95 21.56 -15.31 -0.56
C PRO A 95 21.28 -16.49 0.37
N ALA A 96 20.34 -17.38 0.00
CA ALA A 96 20.02 -18.57 0.79
C ALA A 96 21.21 -19.53 0.89
N LEU A 97 21.88 -19.82 -0.24
CA LEU A 97 23.01 -20.76 -0.30
C LEU A 97 24.27 -20.18 0.33
N VAL A 98 24.56 -18.89 0.08
CA VAL A 98 25.72 -18.22 0.70
C VAL A 98 25.55 -18.17 2.22
N MET A 99 24.37 -17.83 2.73
CA MET A 99 24.08 -17.83 4.15
C MET A 99 24.15 -19.25 4.74
N TYR A 100 23.67 -20.24 3.99
CA TYR A 100 23.75 -21.65 4.40
C TYR A 100 25.21 -22.09 4.60
N GLU A 101 26.08 -21.83 3.62
CA GLU A 101 27.49 -22.18 3.71
C GLU A 101 28.25 -21.38 4.78
N TRP A 102 27.89 -20.10 4.96
CA TRP A 102 28.58 -19.24 5.92
C TRP A 102 28.24 -19.57 7.38
N ALA A 103 26.95 -19.78 7.71
CA ALA A 103 26.50 -19.86 9.11
C ALA A 103 25.54 -21.02 9.41
N LEU A 104 24.67 -21.40 8.48
CA LEU A 104 23.54 -22.25 8.81
C LEU A 104 23.89 -23.75 8.74
N ARG A 105 24.95 -24.13 8.08
CA ARG A 105 25.37 -25.53 7.89
C ARG A 105 25.53 -26.26 9.22
N ASP A 106 26.09 -25.59 10.24
CA ASP A 106 26.30 -26.13 11.58
C ASP A 106 25.01 -26.39 12.38
N LEU A 107 23.86 -25.86 11.92
CA LEU A 107 22.56 -26.13 12.51
C LEU A 107 21.88 -27.39 11.96
N GLY A 108 22.52 -28.08 11.03
CA GLY A 108 22.02 -29.30 10.41
C GLY A 108 20.66 -29.08 9.75
N ARG A 109 19.65 -29.84 10.18
CA ARG A 109 18.30 -29.75 9.57
C ARG A 109 17.65 -28.38 9.71
N VAL A 110 17.83 -27.68 10.82
CA VAL A 110 17.25 -26.36 11.05
C VAL A 110 17.84 -25.32 10.11
N GLY A 111 19.16 -25.35 9.90
CA GLY A 111 19.84 -24.44 8.99
C GLY A 111 19.40 -24.64 7.53
N TRP A 112 19.29 -25.88 7.10
CA TRP A 112 18.76 -26.22 5.77
C TRP A 112 17.32 -25.71 5.58
N ILE A 113 16.45 -25.91 6.58
CA ILE A 113 15.07 -25.43 6.53
C ILE A 113 15.03 -23.90 6.47
N ALA A 114 15.86 -23.20 7.25
CA ALA A 114 15.91 -21.74 7.25
C ALA A 114 16.28 -21.17 5.87
N ALA A 115 17.32 -21.74 5.23
CA ALA A 115 17.72 -21.37 3.87
C ALA A 115 16.60 -21.66 2.85
N PHE A 116 15.92 -22.79 2.98
CA PHE A 116 14.82 -23.18 2.12
C PHE A 116 13.60 -22.26 2.27
N VAL A 117 13.22 -21.90 3.50
CA VAL A 117 12.13 -20.93 3.77
C VAL A 117 12.40 -19.59 3.10
N TYR A 118 13.63 -19.11 3.14
CA TYR A 118 14.02 -17.89 2.44
C TYR A 118 13.85 -18.03 0.92
N CYS A 119 14.37 -19.10 0.34
CA CYS A 119 14.32 -19.37 -1.09
C CYS A 119 12.87 -19.50 -1.59
N VAL A 120 12.01 -20.23 -0.86
CA VAL A 120 10.57 -20.35 -1.15
C VAL A 120 9.86 -19.00 -1.01
N GLY A 121 10.21 -18.23 0.03
CA GLY A 121 9.68 -16.87 0.21
C GLY A 121 9.93 -15.97 -0.99
N ALA A 122 11.13 -16.02 -1.56
CA ALA A 122 11.48 -15.28 -2.78
C ALA A 122 10.68 -15.78 -3.99
N ALA A 123 10.56 -17.09 -4.19
CA ALA A 123 9.80 -17.68 -5.28
C ALA A 123 8.32 -17.30 -5.24
N LEU A 124 7.68 -17.46 -4.07
CA LEU A 124 6.27 -17.12 -3.87
C LEU A 124 6.01 -15.62 -4.07
N ARG A 125 6.94 -14.77 -3.62
CA ARG A 125 6.86 -13.33 -3.82
C ARG A 125 6.93 -12.96 -5.30
N LEU A 126 7.87 -13.53 -6.07
CA LEU A 126 8.00 -13.28 -7.50
C LEU A 126 6.76 -13.75 -8.27
N ALA A 127 6.25 -14.94 -7.95
CA ALA A 127 5.01 -15.45 -8.52
C ALA A 127 3.82 -14.52 -8.22
N ARG A 128 3.69 -14.06 -6.97
CA ARG A 128 2.64 -13.10 -6.58
C ARG A 128 2.77 -11.77 -7.32
N PHE A 129 3.99 -11.25 -7.47
CA PHE A 129 4.23 -10.00 -8.18
C PHE A 129 3.79 -10.10 -9.65
N ASN A 130 4.14 -11.19 -10.33
CA ASN A 130 3.78 -11.41 -11.74
C ASN A 130 2.26 -11.53 -11.94
N THR A 131 1.53 -12.09 -10.97
CA THR A 131 0.06 -12.24 -11.06
C THR A 131 -0.70 -10.94 -10.74
N GLN A 132 -0.11 -10.00 -10.00
CA GLN A 132 -0.78 -8.78 -9.51
C GLN A 132 -0.43 -7.51 -10.29
N LEU A 133 0.36 -7.59 -11.36
CA LEU A 133 0.87 -6.43 -12.12
C LEU A 133 -0.22 -5.46 -12.62
N SER A 134 -1.46 -5.91 -12.85
CA SER A 134 -2.56 -5.10 -13.39
C SER A 134 -3.40 -4.36 -12.34
N THR A 135 -3.36 -4.77 -11.07
CA THR A 135 -4.27 -4.28 -10.02
C THR A 135 -3.57 -3.60 -8.82
N ALA A 136 -2.25 -3.72 -8.73
CA ALA A 136 -1.50 -3.25 -7.56
C ALA A 136 -1.31 -1.71 -7.53
N ASP A 137 -1.48 -1.11 -6.34
CA ASP A 137 -1.08 0.30 -6.10
C ASP A 137 0.44 0.43 -6.24
N LYS A 138 0.88 1.24 -7.20
CA LYS A 138 2.31 1.43 -7.53
C LYS A 138 3.14 2.03 -6.40
N ARG A 139 2.51 2.62 -5.39
CA ARG A 139 3.18 3.27 -4.25
C ARG A 139 3.63 2.30 -3.17
N TRP A 140 3.00 1.14 -3.09
CA TRP A 140 3.23 0.17 -2.03
C TRP A 140 3.56 -1.20 -2.59
N PHE A 141 4.58 -1.83 -2.02
CA PHE A 141 4.83 -3.26 -2.19
C PHE A 141 4.11 -4.05 -1.11
N THR A 142 3.50 -5.16 -1.46
CA THR A 142 2.99 -6.13 -0.50
C THR A 142 4.07 -7.17 -0.23
N GLY A 143 4.54 -7.23 1.00
CA GLY A 143 5.71 -8.01 1.40
C GLY A 143 7.04 -7.32 1.10
N LEU A 144 8.11 -7.78 1.77
CA LEU A 144 9.46 -7.23 1.59
C LEU A 144 9.96 -7.52 0.16
N PRO A 145 10.48 -6.52 -0.59
CA PRO A 145 11.09 -6.76 -1.90
C PRO A 145 12.26 -7.76 -1.84
N SER A 146 12.34 -8.69 -2.82
CA SER A 146 13.41 -9.70 -2.85
C SER A 146 14.82 -9.11 -2.86
N PRO A 147 15.13 -7.99 -3.57
CA PRO A 147 16.43 -7.35 -3.44
C PRO A 147 16.68 -6.83 -2.02
N ALA A 148 15.67 -6.27 -1.34
CA ALA A 148 15.84 -5.80 0.04
C ALA A 148 16.06 -6.96 1.03
N ALA A 149 15.36 -8.08 0.85
CA ALA A 149 15.60 -9.30 1.62
C ALA A 149 17.01 -9.85 1.38
N ALA A 150 17.46 -9.84 0.13
CA ALA A 150 18.83 -10.25 -0.24
C ALA A 150 19.88 -9.32 0.39
N ALA A 151 19.61 -7.99 0.42
CA ALA A 151 20.46 -7.01 1.09
C ALA A 151 20.57 -7.24 2.60
N LEU A 152 19.48 -7.66 3.25
CA LEU A 152 19.49 -8.01 4.68
C LEU A 152 20.42 -9.20 4.96
N VAL A 153 20.29 -10.25 4.16
CA VAL A 153 21.03 -11.50 4.35
C VAL A 153 22.50 -11.33 3.95
N ALA A 154 22.76 -10.83 2.73
CA ALA A 154 24.11 -10.62 2.23
C ALA A 154 24.85 -9.52 3.01
N GLY A 155 24.16 -8.47 3.41
CA GLY A 155 24.76 -7.39 4.20
C GLY A 155 25.19 -7.84 5.59
N MET A 156 24.43 -8.73 6.25
CA MET A 156 24.87 -9.35 7.50
C MET A 156 26.17 -10.14 7.32
N ILE A 157 26.26 -10.94 6.27
CA ILE A 157 27.46 -11.69 5.96
C ILE A 157 28.64 -10.73 5.76
N TRP A 158 28.45 -9.69 4.96
CA TRP A 158 29.51 -8.73 4.65
C TRP A 158 30.02 -8.02 5.90
N VAL A 159 29.12 -7.39 6.68
CA VAL A 159 29.49 -6.67 7.90
C VAL A 159 30.21 -7.56 8.90
N LEU A 160 29.68 -8.76 9.16
CA LEU A 160 30.30 -9.66 10.15
C LEU A 160 31.63 -10.27 9.64
N ASN A 161 31.77 -10.44 8.33
CA ASN A 161 33.02 -10.84 7.72
C ASN A 161 34.10 -9.75 7.85
N ASP A 162 33.74 -8.46 7.72
CA ASP A 162 34.65 -7.32 7.95
C ASP A 162 35.22 -7.34 9.39
N TYR A 163 34.39 -7.74 10.37
CA TYR A 163 34.82 -7.95 11.77
C TYR A 163 35.44 -9.32 12.03
N GLN A 164 35.65 -10.12 10.99
CA GLN A 164 36.23 -11.49 11.09
C GLN A 164 35.41 -12.43 12.01
N VAL A 165 34.12 -12.16 12.17
CA VAL A 165 33.19 -13.01 12.93
C VAL A 165 32.90 -14.27 12.11
N ARG A 166 33.07 -15.42 12.71
CA ARG A 166 32.73 -16.70 12.06
C ARG A 166 31.21 -16.89 12.06
N GLY A 167 30.63 -17.31 10.93
CA GLY A 167 29.20 -17.56 10.81
C GLY A 167 28.69 -18.57 11.85
N GLY A 168 29.49 -19.56 12.22
CA GLY A 168 29.16 -20.55 13.26
C GLY A 168 28.87 -19.91 14.63
N ASP A 169 29.53 -18.80 14.98
CA ASP A 169 29.34 -18.10 16.27
C ASP A 169 28.00 -17.36 16.34
N VAL A 170 27.45 -16.96 15.19
CA VAL A 170 26.21 -16.20 15.05
C VAL A 170 25.08 -16.99 14.37
N LYS A 171 25.22 -18.29 14.23
CA LYS A 171 24.32 -19.17 13.47
C LYS A 171 22.83 -19.05 13.85
N PHE A 172 22.51 -18.85 15.12
CA PHE A 172 21.13 -18.67 15.58
C PHE A 172 20.54 -17.33 15.11
N ILE A 173 21.31 -16.23 15.22
CA ILE A 173 20.88 -14.90 14.75
C ILE A 173 20.77 -14.90 13.23
N ALA A 174 21.72 -15.52 12.54
CA ALA A 174 21.71 -15.70 11.10
C ALA A 174 20.47 -16.49 10.64
N SER A 175 20.13 -17.57 11.34
CA SER A 175 18.94 -18.37 11.07
C SER A 175 17.66 -17.55 11.27
N MET A 176 17.56 -16.81 12.39
CA MET A 176 16.39 -15.95 12.67
C MET A 176 16.23 -14.87 11.60
N LEU A 177 17.31 -14.18 11.20
CA LEU A 177 17.26 -13.16 10.16
C LEU A 177 16.84 -13.73 8.80
N THR A 178 17.37 -14.91 8.45
CA THR A 178 17.06 -15.59 7.20
C THR A 178 15.59 -16.01 7.13
N ILE A 179 15.05 -16.61 8.20
CA ILE A 179 13.64 -16.97 8.31
C ILE A 179 12.76 -15.72 8.30
N PHE A 180 13.13 -14.68 9.06
CA PHE A 180 12.43 -13.41 9.10
C PHE A 180 12.32 -12.80 7.70
N ALA A 181 13.43 -12.70 6.96
CA ALA A 181 13.45 -12.17 5.61
C ALA A 181 12.57 -13.00 4.66
N GLY A 182 12.65 -14.33 4.73
CA GLY A 182 11.85 -15.25 3.92
C GLY A 182 10.35 -15.10 4.17
N ILE A 183 9.93 -15.12 5.44
CA ILE A 183 8.52 -14.96 5.80
C ILE A 183 8.02 -13.57 5.43
N THR A 184 8.81 -12.51 5.70
CA THR A 184 8.40 -11.12 5.43
C THR A 184 8.16 -10.85 3.94
N MET A 185 8.85 -11.55 3.04
CA MET A 185 8.60 -11.49 1.60
C MET A 185 7.17 -11.90 1.21
N VAL A 186 6.56 -12.83 1.96
CA VAL A 186 5.23 -13.39 1.67
C VAL A 186 4.11 -12.71 2.47
N THR A 187 4.44 -11.96 3.51
CA THR A 187 3.45 -11.26 4.35
C THR A 187 2.66 -10.20 3.57
N ASN A 188 1.51 -9.79 4.14
CA ASN A 188 0.71 -8.70 3.61
C ASN A 188 1.14 -7.31 4.15
N VAL A 189 2.29 -7.23 4.82
CA VAL A 189 2.84 -5.96 5.30
C VAL A 189 3.20 -5.08 4.11
N ARG A 190 2.82 -3.81 4.18
CA ARG A 190 3.06 -2.84 3.10
C ARG A 190 4.40 -2.15 3.28
N PHE A 191 5.21 -2.16 2.22
CA PHE A 191 6.50 -1.46 2.16
C PHE A 191 6.43 -0.35 1.13
N TYR A 192 7.00 0.83 1.43
CA TYR A 192 6.99 1.96 0.51
C TYR A 192 7.89 1.70 -0.71
N SER A 193 7.38 1.97 -1.92
CA SER A 193 8.09 1.57 -3.16
C SER A 193 9.07 2.60 -3.70
N PHE A 194 9.11 3.82 -3.17
CA PHE A 194 9.94 4.95 -3.64
C PHE A 194 9.78 5.32 -5.13
N LYS A 195 8.84 4.71 -5.86
CA LYS A 195 8.63 4.94 -7.30
C LYS A 195 8.00 6.30 -7.61
N ASP A 196 7.31 6.90 -6.63
CA ASP A 196 6.62 8.19 -6.79
C ASP A 196 7.53 9.40 -6.56
N ILE A 197 8.81 9.19 -6.23
CA ILE A 197 9.76 10.29 -6.06
C ILE A 197 10.06 10.89 -7.43
N ASN A 198 9.37 11.99 -7.74
CA ASN A 198 9.53 12.69 -9.00
C ASN A 198 10.74 13.63 -8.95
N LEU A 199 11.92 13.10 -9.25
CA LEU A 199 13.19 13.84 -9.29
C LEU A 199 13.22 14.95 -10.36
N ARG A 200 12.17 15.08 -11.20
CA ARG A 200 12.05 16.15 -12.22
C ARG A 200 11.51 17.46 -11.62
N ARG A 201 10.89 17.45 -10.43
CA ARG A 201 10.61 18.68 -9.68
C ARG A 201 11.90 19.13 -9.00
N ALA A 202 12.09 20.45 -8.88
CA ALA A 202 13.27 21.01 -8.22
C ALA A 202 13.51 20.30 -6.87
N VAL A 203 14.61 19.54 -6.78
CA VAL A 203 14.99 18.84 -5.55
C VAL A 203 15.46 19.92 -4.57
N PRO A 204 14.85 20.05 -3.38
CA PRO A 204 15.35 21.00 -2.39
C PRO A 204 16.83 20.76 -2.10
N PHE A 205 17.59 21.83 -1.90
CA PHE A 205 19.04 21.77 -1.66
C PHE A 205 19.43 20.79 -0.55
N TRP A 206 18.68 20.78 0.55
CA TRP A 206 18.92 19.86 1.67
C TRP A 206 18.78 18.37 1.29
N VAL A 207 17.88 18.02 0.35
CA VAL A 207 17.73 16.64 -0.14
C VAL A 207 18.94 16.24 -0.99
N ALA A 208 19.41 17.14 -1.87
CA ALA A 208 20.64 16.91 -2.63
C ALA A 208 21.84 16.70 -1.71
N THR A 209 21.95 17.51 -0.65
CA THR A 209 23.00 17.38 0.38
C THR A 209 22.92 16.04 1.11
N LEU A 210 21.71 15.58 1.49
CA LEU A 210 21.53 14.28 2.12
C LEU A 210 21.91 13.10 1.20
N ILE A 211 21.55 13.19 -0.09
CA ILE A 211 21.95 12.18 -1.07
C ILE A 211 23.48 12.14 -1.20
N MET A 212 24.12 13.29 -1.31
CA MET A 212 25.57 13.39 -1.41
C MET A 212 26.27 12.85 -0.15
N LEU A 213 25.75 13.16 1.03
CA LEU A 213 26.27 12.62 2.30
C LEU A 213 26.09 11.10 2.37
N GLY A 214 24.93 10.59 1.94
CA GLY A 214 24.67 9.14 1.87
C GLY A 214 25.65 8.43 0.94
N LEU A 215 25.92 8.99 -0.24
CA LEU A 215 26.92 8.44 -1.18
C LEU A 215 28.33 8.47 -0.60
N LEU A 216 28.67 9.54 0.12
CA LEU A 216 29.96 9.64 0.81
C LEU A 216 30.09 8.55 1.88
N LEU A 217 29.07 8.35 2.70
CA LEU A 217 29.07 7.30 3.75
C LEU A 217 29.18 5.90 3.14
N ILE A 218 28.47 5.63 2.05
CA ILE A 218 28.57 4.36 1.31
C ILE A 218 30.00 4.16 0.76
N SER A 219 30.69 5.24 0.34
CA SER A 219 32.05 5.15 -0.18
C SER A 219 33.09 4.85 0.92
N ILE A 220 32.83 5.22 2.19
CA ILE A 220 33.73 5.00 3.31
C ILE A 220 33.51 3.60 3.91
N GLU A 221 32.24 3.24 4.18
CA GLU A 221 31.88 2.01 4.88
C GLU A 221 30.65 1.35 4.19
N PRO A 222 30.84 0.76 3.00
CA PRO A 222 29.72 0.27 2.19
C PRO A 222 28.91 -0.83 2.89
N SER A 223 29.55 -1.77 3.56
CA SER A 223 28.90 -2.90 4.22
C SER A 223 27.93 -2.44 5.31
N HIS A 224 28.40 -1.56 6.21
CA HIS A 224 27.62 -1.05 7.34
C HIS A 224 26.42 -0.19 6.88
N VAL A 225 26.68 0.71 5.93
CA VAL A 225 25.65 1.66 5.47
C VAL A 225 24.57 0.92 4.68
N LEU A 226 24.96 0.03 3.76
CA LEU A 226 24.00 -0.72 2.96
C LEU A 226 23.18 -1.70 3.80
N TRP A 227 23.81 -2.37 4.75
CA TRP A 227 23.10 -3.26 5.68
C TRP A 227 22.17 -2.47 6.63
N GLY A 228 22.64 -1.36 7.18
CA GLY A 228 21.81 -0.46 8.01
C GLY A 228 20.57 0.06 7.28
N LEU A 229 20.72 0.44 6.00
CA LEU A 229 19.60 0.84 5.16
C LEU A 229 18.62 -0.32 4.90
N ALA A 230 19.14 -1.53 4.64
CA ALA A 230 18.32 -2.72 4.43
C ALA A 230 17.55 -3.10 5.72
N LEU A 231 18.20 -3.02 6.90
CA LEU A 231 17.55 -3.24 8.19
C LEU A 231 16.45 -2.22 8.46
N GLY A 232 16.78 -0.93 8.32
CA GLY A 232 15.82 0.16 8.49
C GLY A 232 14.60 0.00 7.58
N TYR A 233 14.83 -0.38 6.32
CA TYR A 233 13.76 -0.65 5.37
C TYR A 233 12.95 -1.89 5.76
N GLY A 234 13.59 -2.99 6.14
CA GLY A 234 12.93 -4.22 6.58
C GLY A 234 12.04 -4.04 7.81
N VAL A 235 12.44 -3.15 8.74
CA VAL A 235 11.66 -2.81 9.94
C VAL A 235 10.56 -1.80 9.63
N SER A 236 10.77 -0.89 8.66
CA SER A 236 9.84 0.22 8.35
C SER A 236 8.43 -0.24 8.02
N GLY A 237 8.27 -1.36 7.33
CA GLY A 237 6.97 -1.95 7.01
C GLY A 237 6.18 -2.31 8.26
N TYR A 238 6.83 -2.94 9.24
CA TYR A 238 6.20 -3.33 10.51
C TYR A 238 5.89 -2.11 11.39
N VAL A 239 6.79 -1.14 11.45
CA VAL A 239 6.53 0.13 12.15
C VAL A 239 5.32 0.84 11.53
N GLY A 240 5.25 0.91 10.20
CA GLY A 240 4.11 1.46 9.48
C GLY A 240 2.81 0.72 9.79
N TRP A 241 2.84 -0.61 9.81
CA TRP A 241 1.70 -1.46 10.15
C TRP A 241 1.23 -1.23 11.61
N VAL A 242 2.14 -1.20 12.58
CA VAL A 242 1.83 -0.94 14.00
C VAL A 242 1.25 0.47 14.17
N VAL A 243 1.85 1.49 13.57
CA VAL A 243 1.36 2.87 13.64
C VAL A 243 -0.04 2.99 13.01
N GLN A 244 -0.27 2.33 11.88
CA GLN A 244 -1.59 2.32 11.24
C GLN A 244 -2.63 1.64 12.12
N ARG A 245 -2.27 0.53 12.75
CA ARG A 245 -3.15 -0.18 13.68
C ARG A 245 -3.51 0.67 14.90
N TRP A 246 -2.51 1.32 15.53
CA TRP A 246 -2.75 2.23 16.65
C TRP A 246 -3.63 3.43 16.26
N ARG A 247 -3.44 3.96 15.04
CA ARG A 247 -4.31 5.05 14.53
C ARG A 247 -5.75 4.58 14.35
N MET A 248 -5.97 3.37 13.86
CA MET A 248 -7.31 2.81 13.71
C MET A 248 -7.95 2.56 15.08
N GLU A 249 -7.24 1.97 16.03
CA GLU A 249 -7.74 1.74 17.40
C GLU A 249 -8.02 3.07 18.13
N ALA A 250 -7.19 4.09 17.95
CA ALA A 250 -7.42 5.42 18.50
C ALA A 250 -8.63 6.12 17.87
N ALA A 251 -8.84 5.93 16.55
CA ALA A 251 -10.00 6.45 15.85
C ALA A 251 -11.29 5.75 16.32
N GLU A 252 -11.27 4.43 16.47
CA GLU A 252 -12.40 3.65 16.96
C GLU A 252 -12.81 4.08 18.37
N LYS A 253 -11.84 4.22 19.30
CA LYS A 253 -12.12 4.76 20.63
C LYS A 253 -12.69 6.17 20.60
N LYS A 254 -12.18 7.03 19.71
CA LYS A 254 -12.69 8.40 19.58
C LYS A 254 -14.13 8.42 19.07
N TYR A 255 -14.47 7.53 18.13
CA TYR A 255 -15.83 7.43 17.60
C TYR A 255 -16.79 6.84 18.63
N THR A 256 -16.37 5.83 19.39
CA THR A 256 -17.16 5.29 20.51
C THR A 256 -17.48 6.39 21.52
N ASN A 257 -16.49 7.17 21.94
CA ASN A 257 -16.69 8.28 22.88
C ASN A 257 -17.67 9.34 22.35
N ILE A 258 -17.63 9.68 21.05
CA ILE A 258 -18.57 10.64 20.45
C ILE A 258 -19.97 10.05 20.40
N ARG A 259 -20.12 8.79 20.06
CA ARG A 259 -21.39 8.08 20.07
C ARG A 259 -21.96 8.04 21.47
N ASP A 260 -21.17 7.62 22.46
CA ASP A 260 -21.57 7.59 23.86
C ASP A 260 -22.06 8.97 24.33
N ALA A 261 -21.38 10.06 23.94
CA ALA A 261 -21.78 11.42 24.26
C ALA A 261 -23.14 11.82 23.63
N ILE A 262 -23.46 11.28 22.43
CA ILE A 262 -24.77 11.48 21.80
C ILE A 262 -25.83 10.64 22.53
N GLU A 263 -25.56 9.36 22.83
CA GLU A 263 -26.47 8.45 23.52
C GLU A 263 -26.77 8.92 24.96
N GLU A 264 -25.75 9.41 25.68
CA GLU A 264 -25.90 9.93 27.05
C GLU A 264 -26.47 11.36 27.11
N GLY A 265 -26.58 12.05 25.97
CA GLY A 265 -27.03 13.44 25.90
C GLY A 265 -26.03 14.48 26.41
N ASP A 266 -24.73 14.13 26.50
CA ASP A 266 -23.67 15.07 26.90
C ASP A 266 -23.32 16.02 25.75
N VAL A 267 -24.15 17.03 25.55
CA VAL A 267 -23.95 18.07 24.52
C VAL A 267 -22.63 18.83 24.71
N THR A 268 -22.20 19.01 25.97
CA THR A 268 -20.96 19.71 26.30
C THR A 268 -19.76 18.87 25.90
N GLY A 269 -19.79 17.57 26.18
CA GLY A 269 -18.80 16.61 25.75
C GLY A 269 -18.72 16.52 24.24
N LEU A 270 -19.87 16.39 23.57
CA LEU A 270 -19.99 16.39 22.12
C LEU A 270 -19.40 17.67 21.49
N ALA A 271 -19.69 18.85 22.04
CA ALA A 271 -19.17 20.13 21.54
C ALA A 271 -17.64 20.22 21.62
N ARG A 272 -17.05 19.69 22.71
CA ARG A 272 -15.57 19.57 22.86
C ARG A 272 -14.96 18.60 21.86
N MET A 273 -15.58 17.44 21.65
CA MET A 273 -15.08 16.44 20.71
C MET A 273 -15.17 16.92 19.25
N LEU A 274 -16.22 17.66 18.88
CA LEU A 274 -16.38 18.27 17.56
C LEU A 274 -15.35 19.37 17.28
N ALA A 275 -14.67 19.92 18.28
CA ALA A 275 -13.54 20.85 18.06
C ALA A 275 -12.35 20.18 17.32
N SER A 276 -12.21 18.85 17.46
CA SER A 276 -11.12 18.06 16.84
C SER A 276 -11.62 16.98 15.87
N THR A 277 -12.93 16.84 15.66
CA THR A 277 -13.56 15.87 14.75
C THR A 277 -14.48 16.58 13.78
N PRO A 278 -14.34 16.39 12.48
CA PRO A 278 -15.27 16.97 11.49
C PRO A 278 -16.71 16.49 11.73
N PRO A 279 -17.71 17.37 11.64
CA PRO A 279 -19.12 17.02 11.89
C PRO A 279 -19.67 16.01 10.86
N ASN A 280 -19.02 15.89 9.71
CA ASN A 280 -19.40 14.96 8.62
C ASN A 280 -18.74 13.57 8.75
N THR A 281 -18.18 13.25 9.91
CA THR A 281 -17.55 11.95 10.14
C THR A 281 -18.59 10.85 10.16
N VAL A 282 -18.32 9.76 9.43
CA VAL A 282 -19.09 8.53 9.46
C VAL A 282 -18.55 7.67 10.60
N ILE A 283 -19.40 7.27 11.54
CA ILE A 283 -19.00 6.60 12.79
C ILE A 283 -19.65 5.25 13.03
N ALA A 284 -20.65 4.89 12.26
CA ALA A 284 -21.36 3.65 12.47
C ALA A 284 -21.28 2.72 11.27
N SER A 285 -21.45 1.43 11.51
CA SER A 285 -21.71 0.45 10.46
C SER A 285 -22.94 0.86 9.66
N GLY A 286 -22.88 0.67 8.34
CA GLY A 286 -23.97 1.12 7.46
C GLY A 286 -23.81 2.55 6.93
N GLY A 287 -22.62 3.18 7.07
CA GLY A 287 -22.32 4.47 6.48
C GLY A 287 -22.96 5.66 7.18
N ARG A 288 -23.37 5.52 8.44
CA ARG A 288 -24.10 6.54 9.20
C ARG A 288 -23.23 7.69 9.68
N SER A 289 -23.67 8.91 9.42
CA SER A 289 -23.04 10.13 9.92
C SER A 289 -23.39 10.41 11.38
N LEU A 290 -22.61 11.28 12.04
CA LEU A 290 -22.91 11.77 13.40
C LEU A 290 -24.33 12.34 13.49
N LEU A 291 -24.79 13.05 12.46
CA LEU A 291 -26.13 13.62 12.42
C LEU A 291 -27.22 12.54 12.39
N MET A 292 -27.01 11.46 11.64
CA MET A 292 -27.94 10.32 11.60
C MET A 292 -28.00 9.61 12.94
N VAL A 293 -26.85 9.41 13.62
CA VAL A 293 -26.82 8.83 14.96
C VAL A 293 -27.54 9.72 15.96
N ALA A 294 -27.38 11.03 15.91
CA ALA A 294 -28.11 11.95 16.78
C ALA A 294 -29.63 11.90 16.57
N VAL A 295 -30.08 11.68 15.33
CA VAL A 295 -31.50 11.46 15.01
C VAL A 295 -31.97 10.13 15.55
N GLU A 296 -31.23 9.01 15.38
CA GLU A 296 -31.56 7.69 15.90
C GLU A 296 -31.72 7.66 17.42
N GLU A 297 -30.84 8.37 18.11
CA GLU A 297 -30.89 8.47 19.58
C GLU A 297 -31.93 9.52 20.06
N SER A 298 -32.72 10.07 19.13
CA SER A 298 -33.73 11.11 19.41
C SER A 298 -33.19 12.30 20.21
N ASN A 299 -31.90 12.61 20.01
CA ASN A 299 -31.19 13.66 20.75
C ASN A 299 -31.26 15.01 20.00
N LEU A 300 -32.35 15.76 20.21
CA LEU A 300 -32.53 17.05 19.56
C LEU A 300 -31.40 18.05 19.82
N PRO A 301 -30.88 18.22 21.04
CA PRO A 301 -29.73 19.09 21.30
C PRO A 301 -28.47 18.72 20.48
N ALA A 302 -28.22 17.44 20.31
CA ALA A 302 -27.09 16.96 19.48
C ALA A 302 -27.34 17.26 17.99
N VAL A 303 -28.55 17.04 17.46
CA VAL A 303 -28.97 17.41 16.10
C VAL A 303 -28.73 18.89 15.87
N GLN A 304 -29.22 19.76 16.75
CA GLN A 304 -29.06 21.23 16.63
C GLN A 304 -27.59 21.64 16.65
N LEU A 305 -26.79 21.07 17.52
CA LEU A 305 -25.35 21.35 17.62
C LEU A 305 -24.60 20.90 16.33
N LEU A 306 -24.89 19.71 15.81
CA LEU A 306 -24.28 19.22 14.59
C LEU A 306 -24.65 20.06 13.37
N VAL A 307 -25.90 20.45 13.25
CA VAL A 307 -26.38 21.38 12.20
C VAL A 307 -25.66 22.73 12.31
N GLN A 308 -25.55 23.31 13.50
CA GLN A 308 -24.83 24.57 13.73
C GLN A 308 -23.34 24.47 13.38
N ARG A 309 -22.75 23.27 13.52
CA ARG A 309 -21.33 23.01 13.18
C ARG A 309 -21.13 22.65 11.70
N GLY A 310 -22.18 22.74 10.87
CA GLY A 310 -22.09 22.52 9.43
C GLY A 310 -22.09 21.05 9.02
N ALA A 311 -22.80 20.20 9.74
CA ALA A 311 -23.00 18.80 9.33
C ALA A 311 -23.68 18.73 7.96
N ALA A 312 -23.26 17.80 7.11
CA ALA A 312 -23.83 17.56 5.80
C ALA A 312 -25.24 16.96 5.95
N LEU A 313 -26.27 17.79 5.67
CA LEU A 313 -27.66 17.41 5.87
C LEU A 313 -28.14 16.31 4.94
N ASN A 314 -27.56 16.26 3.72
CA ASN A 314 -27.98 15.39 2.63
C ASN A 314 -27.04 14.17 2.45
N GLN A 315 -26.19 13.86 3.43
CA GLN A 315 -25.37 12.65 3.40
C GLN A 315 -26.28 11.43 3.48
N ARG A 316 -25.93 10.38 2.70
CA ARG A 316 -26.69 9.13 2.61
C ARG A 316 -25.95 7.99 3.30
N ASP A 317 -26.67 7.14 4.01
CA ASP A 317 -26.17 5.88 4.54
C ASP A 317 -26.12 4.78 3.45
N GLU A 318 -25.78 3.55 3.80
CA GLU A 318 -25.75 2.41 2.87
C GLU A 318 -27.15 2.03 2.35
N ARG A 319 -28.24 2.38 3.08
CA ARG A 319 -29.62 2.24 2.62
C ARG A 319 -30.07 3.41 1.76
N GLY A 320 -29.19 4.38 1.50
CA GLY A 320 -29.51 5.61 0.79
C GLY A 320 -30.31 6.64 1.60
N MET A 321 -30.54 6.36 2.88
CA MET A 321 -31.31 7.23 3.79
C MET A 321 -30.52 8.49 4.14
N THR A 322 -31.19 9.62 4.20
CA THR A 322 -30.66 10.87 4.78
C THR A 322 -31.08 11.00 6.24
N ALA A 323 -30.47 11.93 6.97
CA ALA A 323 -30.91 12.24 8.35
C ALA A 323 -32.37 12.68 8.39
N LEU A 324 -32.86 13.39 7.35
CA LEU A 324 -34.26 13.80 7.23
C LEU A 324 -35.21 12.62 7.01
N ALA A 325 -34.86 11.69 6.12
CA ALA A 325 -35.63 10.47 5.88
C ALA A 325 -35.71 9.61 7.16
N LEU A 326 -34.60 9.49 7.86
CA LEU A 326 -34.53 8.73 9.12
C LEU A 326 -35.40 9.40 10.22
N ALA A 327 -35.34 10.73 10.34
CA ALA A 327 -36.21 11.46 11.29
C ALA A 327 -37.69 11.27 10.95
N SER A 328 -38.04 11.21 9.65
CA SER A 328 -39.41 10.93 9.18
C SER A 328 -39.85 9.51 9.48
N GLU A 329 -38.95 8.51 9.30
CA GLU A 329 -39.21 7.11 9.68
C GLU A 329 -39.51 6.96 11.17
N MET A 330 -38.76 7.68 12.01
CA MET A 330 -38.89 7.62 13.46
C MET A 330 -40.02 8.49 14.04
N GLY A 331 -40.66 9.29 13.25
CA GLY A 331 -41.69 10.24 13.75
C GLY A 331 -41.10 11.39 14.57
N PHE A 332 -39.79 11.69 14.43
CA PHE A 332 -39.11 12.72 15.21
C PHE A 332 -39.32 14.12 14.63
N GLN A 333 -40.49 14.69 14.87
CA GLN A 333 -40.97 15.94 14.25
C GLN A 333 -40.01 17.12 14.49
N GLU A 334 -39.50 17.32 15.72
CA GLU A 334 -38.62 18.43 16.05
C GLU A 334 -37.30 18.37 15.28
N ALA A 335 -36.76 17.16 15.03
CA ALA A 335 -35.57 16.98 14.18
C ALA A 335 -35.88 17.30 12.72
N VAL A 336 -37.07 16.89 12.21
CA VAL A 336 -37.51 17.22 10.85
C VAL A 336 -37.60 18.74 10.68
N GLU A 337 -38.17 19.47 11.64
CA GLU A 337 -38.23 20.94 11.61
C GLU A 337 -36.87 21.59 11.55
N VAL A 338 -35.93 21.13 12.39
CA VAL A 338 -34.55 21.67 12.43
C VAL A 338 -33.81 21.36 11.14
N LEU A 339 -33.93 20.16 10.60
CA LEU A 339 -33.27 19.77 9.37
C LEU A 339 -33.79 20.50 8.15
N LEU A 340 -35.12 20.65 8.03
CA LEU A 340 -35.75 21.41 6.93
C LEU A 340 -35.42 22.91 7.02
N ALA A 341 -35.45 23.48 8.22
CA ALA A 341 -35.09 24.90 8.43
C ALA A 341 -33.62 25.17 8.09
N ALA A 342 -32.74 24.15 8.26
CA ALA A 342 -31.34 24.23 7.89
C ALA A 342 -31.10 23.99 6.38
N GLY A 343 -32.10 23.61 5.60
CA GLY A 343 -32.00 23.40 4.15
C GLY A 343 -31.73 21.94 3.72
N ALA A 344 -32.16 20.99 4.51
CA ALA A 344 -32.14 19.58 4.08
C ALA A 344 -33.09 19.38 2.88
N ASP A 345 -32.68 18.64 1.86
CA ASP A 345 -33.46 18.34 0.67
C ASP A 345 -34.43 17.18 0.95
N PRO A 346 -35.77 17.42 0.93
CA PRO A 346 -36.75 16.38 1.23
C PRO A 346 -36.98 15.40 0.08
N ASN A 347 -36.42 15.68 -1.12
CA ASN A 347 -36.69 14.92 -2.33
C ASN A 347 -35.58 13.89 -2.67
N ILE A 348 -34.62 13.69 -1.79
CA ILE A 348 -33.59 12.68 -1.97
C ILE A 348 -34.23 11.30 -1.81
N LEU A 349 -34.01 10.45 -2.83
CA LEU A 349 -34.50 9.07 -2.83
C LEU A 349 -33.57 8.15 -2.05
N ASP A 350 -34.11 7.26 -1.25
CA ASP A 350 -33.38 6.17 -0.66
C ASP A 350 -33.09 5.04 -1.68
N SER A 351 -32.54 3.92 -1.23
CA SER A 351 -32.25 2.74 -2.10
C SER A 351 -33.50 2.03 -2.58
N SER A 352 -34.67 2.27 -1.96
CA SER A 352 -36.00 1.75 -2.36
C SER A 352 -36.74 2.71 -3.31
N GLY A 353 -36.14 3.87 -3.59
CA GLY A 353 -36.72 4.92 -4.41
C GLY A 353 -37.81 5.71 -3.68
N MET A 354 -37.75 5.78 -2.34
CA MET A 354 -38.70 6.55 -1.51
C MET A 354 -38.10 7.88 -1.12
N THR A 355 -38.94 8.93 -1.09
CA THR A 355 -38.63 10.25 -0.52
C THR A 355 -38.87 10.25 0.98
N SER A 356 -38.41 11.30 1.67
CA SER A 356 -38.76 11.50 3.10
C SER A 356 -40.26 11.61 3.33
N LEU A 357 -41.03 12.12 2.35
CA LEU A 357 -42.49 12.20 2.39
C LEU A 357 -43.11 10.80 2.31
N ASP A 358 -42.70 9.98 1.34
CA ASP A 358 -43.20 8.60 1.21
C ASP A 358 -42.94 7.78 2.47
N VAL A 359 -41.76 7.95 3.09
CA VAL A 359 -41.39 7.29 4.36
C VAL A 359 -42.31 7.77 5.50
N ALA A 360 -42.59 9.07 5.60
CA ALA A 360 -43.49 9.60 6.63
C ALA A 360 -44.94 9.09 6.46
N GLU A 361 -45.41 8.98 5.23
CA GLU A 361 -46.76 8.47 4.93
C GLU A 361 -46.85 6.97 5.23
N GLU A 362 -45.84 6.15 4.88
CA GLU A 362 -45.81 4.74 5.19
C GLU A 362 -45.87 4.49 6.72
N HIS A 363 -45.26 5.34 7.52
CA HIS A 363 -45.26 5.23 8.97
C HIS A 363 -46.41 5.99 9.67
N GLY A 364 -47.32 6.59 8.89
CA GLY A 364 -48.50 7.30 9.41
C GLY A 364 -48.18 8.61 10.14
N ALA A 365 -47.03 9.22 9.86
CA ALA A 365 -46.59 10.46 10.50
C ALA A 365 -47.20 11.69 9.80
N HIS A 366 -48.52 11.89 9.91
CA HIS A 366 -49.28 12.91 9.18
C HIS A 366 -48.82 14.35 9.44
N ASP A 367 -48.36 14.66 10.65
CA ASP A 367 -47.84 15.99 10.99
C ASP A 367 -46.52 16.26 10.24
N ILE A 368 -45.65 15.24 10.16
CA ILE A 368 -44.39 15.29 9.43
C ILE A 368 -44.67 15.41 7.91
N SER A 369 -45.60 14.63 7.38
CA SER A 369 -46.01 14.71 5.97
C SER A 369 -46.47 16.11 5.60
N THR A 370 -47.30 16.73 6.44
CA THR A 370 -47.76 18.10 6.25
C THR A 370 -46.61 19.10 6.29
N LEU A 371 -45.65 18.90 7.17
CA LEU A 371 -44.47 19.76 7.28
C LEU A 371 -43.55 19.60 6.05
N LEU A 372 -43.30 18.40 5.62
CA LEU A 372 -42.48 18.08 4.43
C LEU A 372 -43.08 18.72 3.15
N LEU A 373 -44.40 18.60 2.95
CA LEU A 373 -45.10 19.23 1.83
C LEU A 373 -44.95 20.76 1.85
N ARG A 374 -45.00 21.40 3.01
CA ARG A 374 -44.78 22.83 3.16
C ARG A 374 -43.39 23.29 2.74
N TYR A 375 -42.39 22.40 2.90
CA TYR A 375 -41.01 22.63 2.46
C TYR A 375 -40.69 22.07 1.06
N GLY A 376 -41.75 21.73 0.27
CA GLY A 376 -41.59 21.35 -1.14
C GLY A 376 -41.23 19.88 -1.39
N ALA A 377 -41.52 19.01 -0.42
CA ALA A 377 -41.42 17.58 -0.65
C ALA A 377 -42.44 17.13 -1.73
N ARG A 378 -42.02 16.16 -2.52
CA ARG A 378 -42.85 15.51 -3.54
C ARG A 378 -42.96 14.04 -3.23
N SER A 379 -44.13 13.48 -3.31
CA SER A 379 -44.33 12.05 -3.26
C SER A 379 -43.72 11.41 -4.51
N ARG A 380 -43.31 10.18 -4.41
CA ARG A 380 -42.90 9.33 -5.54
C ARG A 380 -43.99 9.42 -6.63
N ASP A 381 -43.63 9.82 -7.84
CA ASP A 381 -44.48 9.63 -9.00
C ASP A 381 -44.70 8.11 -9.19
N VAL A 382 -45.78 7.61 -8.65
CA VAL A 382 -46.29 6.28 -9.02
C VAL A 382 -46.68 6.42 -10.48
N GLY A 383 -45.70 6.09 -11.35
CA GLY A 383 -45.93 6.14 -12.78
C GLY A 383 -47.27 5.46 -13.07
N SER A 384 -48.21 6.22 -13.52
CA SER A 384 -49.45 5.79 -14.11
C SER A 384 -49.09 4.84 -15.27
N GLY A 385 -49.02 3.56 -14.93
CA GLY A 385 -49.05 2.48 -15.89
C GLY A 385 -50.48 2.43 -16.42
N GLU A 386 -50.79 3.23 -17.39
CA GLU A 386 -51.91 3.02 -18.30
C GLU A 386 -51.37 3.07 -19.71
N SER A 387 -51.37 1.92 -20.31
CA SER A 387 -51.83 1.43 -21.60
C SER A 387 -50.92 0.43 -22.21
#